data_2ad7496affb5c3d56ab7e199ac1d4ad2
#
_entry.id   2ad7496affb5c3d56ab7e199ac1d4ad2
#
_cell.length_a   1.000
_cell.length_b   1.000
_cell.length_c   1.000
_cell.angle_alpha   90.00
_cell.angle_beta   90.00
_cell.angle_gamma   90.00
#
_symmetry.space_group_name_H-M   'P 1'
#
loop_
_entity.id
_entity.type
_entity.pdbx_description
1 polymer ?
#
loop_
_entity_poly.entity_id
_entity_poly.type
_entity_poly.pdbx_seq_one_letter_code
_entity_poly.pdbx_strand_id
1 'polypeptide(L)'
;MSGLKREITLIGGIGQMSTTLLGTGLFMVPAIAASIAGQDMLWAWWLLIFAVCPIAFTFAALGKRYPNAGGASYFVKQAFGSRLEKAIALLFISVIPVGVPAAIAIAGGFAQQFLPSFLAQPLTAQLLVVVLLMVVNFSGSKISSQFQTGIAIGILVLVGLFVWFGDISVSDSIPATLPANNLPAIGSAVAVMFWCFVGIEAFAHMGEEFKRPERDYP
;
A
#
# COMPACT_ATOMS: atom_id res chain seq x y z
N MET A 1 13.15 -14.73 24.84
CA MET A 1 12.72 -13.56 24.07
C MET A 1 11.22 -13.69 23.91
N SER A 2 10.42 -12.78 24.49
CA SER A 2 8.97 -12.80 24.33
C SER A 2 8.66 -12.47 22.87
N GLY A 3 8.14 -13.45 22.12
CA GLY A 3 7.68 -13.24 20.77
C GLY A 3 6.55 -12.21 20.74
N LEU A 4 6.32 -11.58 19.57
CA LEU A 4 5.23 -10.65 19.36
C LEU A 4 3.88 -11.32 19.68
N LYS A 5 2.91 -10.54 20.15
CA LYS A 5 1.57 -11.07 20.41
C LYS A 5 0.88 -11.41 19.09
N ARG A 6 0.42 -12.64 18.95
CA ARG A 6 -0.29 -13.13 17.76
C ARG A 6 -1.76 -12.74 17.81
N GLU A 7 -2.08 -11.55 17.33
CA GLU A 7 -3.45 -10.99 17.42
C GLU A 7 -4.13 -10.81 16.06
N ILE A 8 -3.37 -10.80 14.95
CA ILE A 8 -3.90 -10.55 13.60
C ILE A 8 -4.58 -11.81 13.06
N THR A 9 -5.82 -11.64 12.62
CA THR A 9 -6.58 -12.67 11.90
C THR A 9 -6.43 -12.48 10.39
N LEU A 10 -6.85 -13.49 9.59
CA LEU A 10 -6.88 -13.39 8.13
C LEU A 10 -7.62 -12.11 7.65
N ILE A 11 -8.81 -11.83 8.18
CA ILE A 11 -9.59 -10.64 7.81
C ILE A 11 -8.86 -9.36 8.20
N GLY A 12 -8.24 -9.34 9.39
CA GLY A 12 -7.42 -8.20 9.84
C GLY A 12 -6.21 -7.98 8.94
N GLY A 13 -5.54 -9.05 8.51
CA GLY A 13 -4.42 -8.99 7.59
C GLY A 13 -4.83 -8.47 6.21
N ILE A 14 -5.92 -9.00 5.64
CA ILE A 14 -6.48 -8.53 4.37
C ILE A 14 -6.84 -7.04 4.48
N GLY A 15 -7.49 -6.62 5.56
CA GLY A 15 -7.86 -5.22 5.77
C GLY A 15 -6.66 -4.29 5.83
N GLN A 16 -5.62 -4.66 6.58
CA GLN A 16 -4.38 -3.87 6.68
C GLN A 16 -3.65 -3.79 5.33
N MET A 17 -3.51 -4.93 4.64
CA MET A 17 -2.87 -4.97 3.33
C MET A 17 -3.65 -4.12 2.31
N SER A 18 -4.98 -4.29 2.28
CA SER A 18 -5.85 -3.49 1.40
C SER A 18 -5.72 -2.00 1.68
N THR A 19 -5.71 -1.59 2.95
CA THR A 19 -5.55 -0.17 3.32
C THR A 19 -4.19 0.37 2.91
N THR A 20 -3.13 -0.43 3.09
CA THR A 20 -1.77 -0.04 2.70
C THR A 20 -1.67 0.19 1.18
N LEU A 21 -2.24 -0.72 0.38
CA LEU A 21 -2.18 -0.64 -1.08
C LEU A 21 -3.17 0.37 -1.66
N LEU A 22 -4.39 0.47 -1.09
CA LEU A 22 -5.44 1.36 -1.58
C LEU A 22 -5.21 2.83 -1.19
N GLY A 23 -4.37 3.13 -0.19
CA GLY A 23 -4.16 4.49 0.34
C GLY A 23 -3.95 5.56 -0.74
N THR A 24 -2.75 6.07 -0.88
CA THR A 24 -2.42 7.08 -1.91
C THR A 24 -2.56 6.56 -3.34
N GLY A 25 -2.41 5.23 -3.53
CA GLY A 25 -2.47 4.57 -4.82
C GLY A 25 -3.82 4.72 -5.51
N LEU A 26 -4.93 4.64 -4.77
CA LEU A 26 -6.26 4.68 -5.38
C LEU A 26 -6.65 6.09 -5.86
N PHE A 27 -6.28 7.13 -5.12
CA PHE A 27 -6.81 8.48 -5.38
C PHE A 27 -5.91 9.34 -6.27
N MET A 28 -4.59 9.26 -6.12
CA MET A 28 -3.66 10.12 -6.85
C MET A 28 -3.07 9.44 -8.09
N VAL A 29 -2.68 8.19 -7.96
CA VAL A 29 -1.92 7.51 -9.00
C VAL A 29 -2.72 7.29 -10.29
N PRO A 30 -4.02 6.92 -10.28
CA PRO A 30 -4.80 6.81 -11.50
C PRO A 30 -4.88 8.12 -12.28
N ALA A 31 -5.04 9.26 -11.57
CA ALA A 31 -5.09 10.57 -12.21
C ALA A 31 -3.76 10.93 -12.88
N ILE A 32 -2.63 10.65 -12.22
CA ILE A 32 -1.28 10.86 -12.79
C ILE A 32 -1.06 9.92 -13.99
N ALA A 33 -1.42 8.64 -13.86
CA ALA A 33 -1.29 7.67 -14.95
C ALA A 33 -2.13 8.07 -16.17
N ALA A 34 -3.35 8.55 -15.94
CA ALA A 34 -4.22 9.06 -17.01
C ALA A 34 -3.61 10.30 -17.69
N SER A 35 -2.96 11.20 -16.95
CA SER A 35 -2.29 12.36 -17.53
C SER A 35 -1.06 11.99 -18.40
N ILE A 36 -0.41 10.84 -18.11
CA ILE A 36 0.75 10.34 -18.85
C ILE A 36 0.35 9.52 -20.07
N ALA A 37 -0.54 8.53 -19.89
CA ALA A 37 -0.88 7.54 -20.90
C ALA A 37 -2.24 7.80 -21.57
N GLY A 38 -3.04 8.75 -21.08
CA GLY A 38 -4.36 9.04 -21.63
C GLY A 38 -5.27 7.80 -21.65
N GLN A 39 -5.90 7.54 -22.80
CA GLN A 39 -6.80 6.39 -22.99
C GLN A 39 -6.08 5.04 -22.88
N ASP A 40 -4.76 5.02 -23.07
CA ASP A 40 -3.95 3.80 -23.00
C ASP A 40 -3.57 3.41 -21.56
N MET A 41 -4.02 4.16 -20.55
CA MET A 41 -3.78 3.87 -19.13
C MET A 41 -4.22 2.45 -18.73
N LEU A 42 -5.27 1.92 -19.36
CA LEU A 42 -5.74 0.55 -19.06
C LEU A 42 -4.69 -0.52 -19.39
N TRP A 43 -3.89 -0.32 -20.44
CA TRP A 43 -2.76 -1.20 -20.76
C TRP A 43 -1.68 -1.14 -19.68
N ALA A 44 -1.44 0.04 -19.10
CA ALA A 44 -0.51 0.19 -17.98
C ALA A 44 -1.01 -0.60 -16.75
N TRP A 45 -2.33 -0.61 -16.46
CA TRP A 45 -2.90 -1.42 -15.39
C TRP A 45 -2.72 -2.92 -15.62
N TRP A 46 -2.98 -3.43 -16.81
CA TRP A 46 -2.78 -4.85 -17.13
C TRP A 46 -1.31 -5.26 -16.99
N LEU A 47 -0.40 -4.46 -17.53
CA LEU A 47 1.05 -4.71 -17.40
C LEU A 47 1.50 -4.69 -15.95
N LEU A 48 1.00 -3.75 -15.16
CA LEU A 48 1.32 -3.63 -13.75
C LEU A 48 0.82 -4.84 -12.95
N ILE A 49 -0.42 -5.26 -13.15
CA ILE A 49 -0.99 -6.46 -12.48
C ILE A 49 -0.12 -7.67 -12.82
N PHE A 50 0.21 -7.86 -14.08
CA PHE A 50 1.05 -8.97 -14.51
C PHE A 50 2.45 -8.94 -13.89
N ALA A 51 3.04 -7.76 -13.73
CA ALA A 51 4.36 -7.58 -13.12
C ALA A 51 4.32 -7.76 -11.58
N VAL A 52 3.25 -7.33 -10.92
CA VAL A 52 3.14 -7.36 -9.44
C VAL A 52 2.71 -8.74 -8.92
N CYS A 53 1.87 -9.47 -9.66
CA CYS A 53 1.42 -10.79 -9.22
C CYS A 53 2.56 -11.75 -8.81
N PRO A 54 3.64 -11.94 -9.58
CA PRO A 54 4.77 -12.78 -9.18
C PRO A 54 5.46 -12.29 -7.91
N ILE A 55 5.54 -10.97 -7.72
CA ILE A 55 6.12 -10.36 -6.52
C ILE A 55 5.26 -10.70 -5.30
N ALA A 56 3.94 -10.50 -5.39
CA ALA A 56 3.01 -10.80 -4.33
C ALA A 56 3.04 -12.29 -3.93
N PHE A 57 3.02 -13.19 -4.92
CA PHE A 57 3.14 -14.63 -4.66
C PHE A 57 4.48 -15.00 -4.01
N THR A 58 5.56 -14.34 -4.38
CA THR A 58 6.88 -14.56 -3.78
C THR A 58 6.87 -14.15 -2.31
N PHE A 59 6.35 -12.96 -1.98
CA PHE A 59 6.23 -12.52 -0.60
C PHE A 59 5.29 -13.41 0.22
N ALA A 60 4.17 -13.85 -0.35
CA ALA A 60 3.25 -14.79 0.29
C ALA A 60 3.94 -16.12 0.61
N ALA A 61 4.65 -16.70 -0.35
CA ALA A 61 5.37 -17.96 -0.16
C ALA A 61 6.51 -17.84 0.87
N LEU A 62 7.28 -16.75 0.83
CA LEU A 62 8.37 -16.50 1.77
C LEU A 62 7.85 -16.23 3.17
N GLY A 63 6.80 -15.42 3.32
CA GLY A 63 6.20 -15.11 4.62
C GLY A 63 5.55 -16.33 5.28
N LYS A 64 4.94 -17.22 4.48
CA LYS A 64 4.46 -18.52 4.96
C LYS A 64 5.60 -19.38 5.50
N ARG A 65 6.73 -19.43 4.78
CA ARG A 65 7.85 -20.31 5.12
C ARG A 65 8.74 -19.75 6.23
N TYR A 66 8.86 -18.43 6.30
CA TYR A 66 9.77 -17.74 7.19
C TYR A 66 9.06 -16.57 7.92
N PRO A 67 8.00 -16.84 8.72
CA PRO A 67 7.32 -15.78 9.46
C PRO A 67 8.28 -15.18 10.50
N ASN A 68 8.70 -13.93 10.27
CA ASN A 68 9.67 -13.25 11.13
C ASN A 68 9.47 -11.73 11.07
N ALA A 69 9.59 -11.06 12.21
CA ALA A 69 9.51 -9.61 12.29
C ALA A 69 10.61 -8.86 11.51
N GLY A 70 11.68 -9.53 11.11
CA GLY A 70 12.69 -9.01 10.19
C GLY A 70 12.19 -8.84 8.75
N GLY A 71 11.04 -9.42 8.39
CA GLY A 71 10.41 -9.26 7.09
C GLY A 71 11.33 -9.57 5.91
N ALA A 72 11.33 -8.68 4.92
CA ALA A 72 12.11 -8.85 3.70
C ALA A 72 13.62 -9.00 3.96
N SER A 73 14.18 -8.31 4.95
CA SER A 73 15.59 -8.46 5.30
C SER A 73 15.92 -9.86 5.82
N TYR A 74 15.00 -10.47 6.57
CA TYR A 74 15.15 -11.85 7.03
C TYR A 74 15.08 -12.86 5.89
N PHE A 75 14.23 -12.63 4.88
CA PHE A 75 14.21 -13.48 3.67
C PHE A 75 15.54 -13.45 2.95
N VAL A 76 16.16 -12.27 2.83
CA VAL A 76 17.49 -12.11 2.25
C VAL A 76 18.56 -12.82 3.07
N LYS A 77 18.45 -12.80 4.41
CA LYS A 77 19.35 -13.56 5.30
C LYS A 77 19.33 -15.05 4.99
N GLN A 78 18.14 -15.61 4.83
CA GLN A 78 17.98 -17.05 4.56
C GLN A 78 18.60 -17.47 3.22
N ALA A 79 18.58 -16.59 2.21
CA ALA A 79 19.09 -16.88 0.88
C ALA A 79 20.58 -16.53 0.71
N PHE A 80 21.02 -15.41 1.29
CA PHE A 80 22.32 -14.78 0.96
C PHE A 80 23.20 -14.47 2.18
N GLY A 81 22.70 -14.75 3.39
CA GLY A 81 23.46 -14.58 4.64
C GLY A 81 23.39 -13.16 5.22
N SER A 82 24.04 -13.00 6.39
CA SER A 82 23.88 -11.84 7.28
C SER A 82 24.45 -10.53 6.74
N ARG A 83 25.37 -10.57 5.77
CA ARG A 83 25.92 -9.33 5.18
C ARG A 83 24.86 -8.59 4.36
N LEU A 84 24.16 -9.32 3.48
CA LEU A 84 23.09 -8.76 2.65
C LEU A 84 21.84 -8.45 3.47
N GLU A 85 21.51 -9.24 4.51
CA GLU A 85 20.47 -8.89 5.49
C GLU A 85 20.66 -7.46 6.03
N LYS A 86 21.87 -7.14 6.51
CA LYS A 86 22.19 -5.82 7.07
C LYS A 86 22.06 -4.71 6.03
N ALA A 87 22.53 -4.96 4.80
CA ALA A 87 22.43 -3.98 3.72
C ALA A 87 20.96 -3.66 3.39
N ILE A 88 20.10 -4.67 3.28
CA ILE A 88 18.67 -4.49 3.04
C ILE A 88 18.00 -3.81 4.24
N ALA A 89 18.32 -4.18 5.47
CA ALA A 89 17.77 -3.52 6.65
C ALA A 89 18.14 -2.02 6.70
N LEU A 90 19.39 -1.67 6.37
CA LEU A 90 19.81 -0.27 6.28
C LEU A 90 19.09 0.48 5.15
N LEU A 91 18.84 -0.16 4.01
CA LEU A 91 18.09 0.42 2.92
C LEU A 91 16.65 0.76 3.37
N PHE A 92 15.96 -0.15 4.04
CA PHE A 92 14.62 0.13 4.58
C PHE A 92 14.63 1.28 5.60
N ILE A 93 15.61 1.29 6.52
CA ILE A 93 15.75 2.38 7.49
C ILE A 93 16.00 3.71 6.79
N SER A 94 16.79 3.75 5.71
CA SER A 94 17.09 4.99 4.98
C SER A 94 15.89 5.61 4.26
N VAL A 95 14.87 4.81 3.94
CA VAL A 95 13.63 5.30 3.30
C VAL A 95 12.71 6.02 4.30
N ILE A 96 12.74 5.63 5.58
CA ILE A 96 11.84 6.16 6.61
C ILE A 96 11.92 7.68 6.76
N PRO A 97 13.11 8.31 6.89
CA PRO A 97 13.22 9.76 7.07
C PRO A 97 12.68 10.60 5.90
N VAL A 98 12.55 10.01 4.72
CA VAL A 98 12.04 10.69 3.53
C VAL A 98 10.58 10.31 3.28
N GLY A 99 10.27 9.03 3.33
CA GLY A 99 8.95 8.49 2.99
C GLY A 99 7.87 8.88 4.00
N VAL A 100 8.17 8.80 5.30
CA VAL A 100 7.18 9.12 6.35
C VAL A 100 6.79 10.59 6.35
N PRO A 101 7.71 11.57 6.32
CA PRO A 101 7.33 12.99 6.20
C PRO A 101 6.54 13.29 4.93
N ALA A 102 6.91 12.70 3.79
CA ALA A 102 6.17 12.86 2.54
C ALA A 102 4.73 12.33 2.66
N ALA A 103 4.53 11.15 3.24
CA ALA A 103 3.20 10.59 3.48
C ALA A 103 2.36 11.46 4.44
N ILE A 104 2.97 11.98 5.51
CA ILE A 104 2.31 12.91 6.45
C ILE A 104 1.93 14.21 5.75
N ALA A 105 2.79 14.74 4.87
CA ALA A 105 2.51 15.96 4.12
C ALA A 105 1.29 15.77 3.19
N ILE A 106 1.22 14.65 2.48
CA ILE A 106 0.08 14.30 1.62
C ILE A 106 -1.20 14.16 2.46
N ALA A 107 -1.15 13.38 3.54
CA ALA A 107 -2.31 13.17 4.42
C ALA A 107 -2.77 14.48 5.07
N GLY A 108 -1.83 15.33 5.50
CA GLY A 108 -2.12 16.66 6.03
C GLY A 108 -2.78 17.57 4.99
N GLY A 109 -2.36 17.52 3.73
CA GLY A 109 -2.98 18.25 2.63
C GLY A 109 -4.45 17.86 2.40
N PHE A 110 -4.78 16.58 2.49
CA PHE A 110 -6.17 16.14 2.48
C PHE A 110 -6.94 16.59 3.72
N ALA A 111 -6.34 16.44 4.91
CA ALA A 111 -6.98 16.83 6.17
C ALA A 111 -7.32 18.31 6.21
N GLN A 112 -6.51 19.19 5.64
CA GLN A 112 -6.76 20.64 5.57
C GLN A 112 -8.12 21.00 4.96
N GLN A 113 -8.59 20.20 4.00
CA GLN A 113 -9.87 20.48 3.31
C GLN A 113 -11.10 20.28 4.22
N PHE A 114 -10.95 19.51 5.30
CA PHE A 114 -12.00 19.22 6.26
C PHE A 114 -11.87 20.00 7.57
N LEU A 115 -10.76 20.72 7.75
CA LEU A 115 -10.50 21.46 8.98
C LEU A 115 -11.08 22.89 8.91
N PRO A 116 -11.57 23.44 10.04
CA PRO A 116 -11.92 24.85 10.13
C PRO A 116 -10.71 25.73 9.79
N SER A 117 -10.95 26.93 9.24
CA SER A 117 -9.91 27.83 8.71
C SER A 117 -8.77 28.14 9.70
N PHE A 118 -9.08 28.20 11.00
CA PHE A 118 -8.06 28.44 12.04
C PHE A 118 -7.14 27.26 12.31
N LEU A 119 -7.51 26.02 11.92
CA LEU A 119 -6.71 24.79 12.00
C LEU A 119 -6.17 24.33 10.65
N ALA A 120 -6.64 24.91 9.55
CA ALA A 120 -6.29 24.51 8.19
C ALA A 120 -4.89 24.95 7.73
N GLN A 121 -3.96 25.18 8.68
CA GLN A 121 -2.57 25.42 8.35
C GLN A 121 -1.85 24.10 8.08
N PRO A 122 -0.88 24.05 7.13
CA PRO A 122 -0.19 22.80 6.76
C PRO A 122 0.41 22.07 7.95
N LEU A 123 1.14 22.77 8.81
CA LEU A 123 1.78 22.18 9.98
C LEU A 123 0.75 21.63 10.99
N THR A 124 -0.31 22.37 11.25
CA THR A 124 -1.36 21.96 12.19
C THR A 124 -2.06 20.71 11.71
N ALA A 125 -2.41 20.65 10.42
CA ALA A 125 -3.05 19.47 9.83
C ALA A 125 -2.13 18.24 9.88
N GLN A 126 -0.86 18.40 9.57
CA GLN A 126 0.15 17.33 9.68
C GLN A 126 0.30 16.84 11.11
N LEU A 127 0.39 17.74 12.09
CA LEU A 127 0.47 17.38 13.51
C LEU A 127 -0.78 16.63 13.98
N LEU A 128 -1.98 17.05 13.55
CA LEU A 128 -3.23 16.34 13.87
C LEU A 128 -3.23 14.92 13.29
N VAL A 129 -2.75 14.74 12.05
CA VAL A 129 -2.59 13.42 11.45
C VAL A 129 -1.62 12.57 12.27
N VAL A 130 -0.46 13.11 12.66
CA VAL A 130 0.52 12.39 13.49
C VAL A 130 -0.09 11.98 14.82
N VAL A 131 -0.79 12.89 15.52
CA VAL A 131 -1.45 12.59 16.80
C VAL A 131 -2.51 11.48 16.62
N LEU A 132 -3.32 11.55 15.58
CA LEU A 132 -4.31 10.51 15.27
C LEU A 132 -3.63 9.14 15.07
N LEU A 133 -2.57 9.10 14.26
CA LEU A 133 -1.82 7.87 14.03
C LEU A 133 -1.19 7.33 15.31
N MET A 134 -0.65 8.21 16.17
CA MET A 134 -0.11 7.80 17.47
C MET A 134 -1.20 7.18 18.35
N VAL A 135 -2.37 7.81 18.47
CA VAL A 135 -3.49 7.29 19.27
C VAL A 135 -3.92 5.91 18.78
N VAL A 136 -4.08 5.74 17.47
CA VAL A 136 -4.43 4.44 16.87
C VAL A 136 -3.36 3.38 17.15
N ASN A 137 -2.08 3.74 17.02
CA ASN A 137 -0.98 2.79 17.29
C ASN A 137 -0.86 2.40 18.76
N PHE A 138 -1.02 3.35 19.68
CA PHE A 138 -1.00 3.07 21.13
C PHE A 138 -2.17 2.18 21.59
N SER A 139 -3.24 2.11 20.81
CA SER A 139 -4.38 1.23 21.09
C SER A 139 -4.10 -0.26 20.84
N GLY A 140 -2.93 -0.57 20.28
CA GLY A 140 -2.47 -1.94 20.00
C GLY A 140 -2.85 -2.48 18.62
N SER A 141 -2.16 -3.54 18.19
CA SER A 141 -2.26 -4.09 16.84
C SER A 141 -3.67 -4.57 16.45
N LYS A 142 -4.43 -5.09 17.41
CA LYS A 142 -5.81 -5.54 17.17
C LYS A 142 -6.74 -4.37 16.78
N ILE A 143 -6.70 -3.27 17.56
CA ILE A 143 -7.55 -2.10 17.29
C ILE A 143 -7.11 -1.41 16.01
N SER A 144 -5.79 -1.26 15.82
CA SER A 144 -5.23 -0.71 14.58
C SER A 144 -5.69 -1.51 13.35
N SER A 145 -5.63 -2.85 13.41
CA SER A 145 -6.09 -3.73 12.33
C SER A 145 -7.59 -3.59 12.03
N GLN A 146 -8.42 -3.51 13.08
CA GLN A 146 -9.87 -3.31 12.91
C GLN A 146 -10.19 -1.95 12.29
N PHE A 147 -9.50 -0.89 12.73
CA PHE A 147 -9.66 0.45 12.19
C PHE A 147 -9.27 0.50 10.69
N GLN A 148 -8.13 -0.09 10.33
CA GLN A 148 -7.69 -0.18 8.95
C GLN A 148 -8.66 -1.02 8.09
N THR A 149 -9.18 -2.13 8.62
CA THR A 149 -10.20 -2.93 7.93
C THR A 149 -11.47 -2.12 7.66
N GLY A 150 -11.91 -1.32 8.65
CA GLY A 150 -13.05 -0.43 8.48
C GLY A 150 -12.83 0.61 7.38
N ILE A 151 -11.63 1.21 7.33
CA ILE A 151 -11.25 2.14 6.25
C ILE A 151 -11.25 1.43 4.90
N ALA A 152 -10.66 0.23 4.78
CA ALA A 152 -10.63 -0.53 3.54
C ALA A 152 -12.05 -0.82 3.02
N ILE A 153 -12.96 -1.24 3.90
CA ILE A 153 -14.36 -1.45 3.55
C ILE A 153 -15.02 -0.13 3.09
N GLY A 154 -14.78 0.96 3.82
CA GLY A 154 -15.27 2.29 3.44
C GLY A 154 -14.82 2.72 2.04
N ILE A 155 -13.55 2.50 1.71
CA ILE A 155 -12.99 2.77 0.37
C ILE A 155 -13.69 1.91 -0.69
N LEU A 156 -13.86 0.61 -0.45
CA LEU A 156 -14.53 -0.28 -1.39
C LEU A 156 -15.99 0.10 -1.62
N VAL A 157 -16.70 0.50 -0.56
CA VAL A 157 -18.07 1.01 -0.67
C VAL A 157 -18.10 2.29 -1.49
N LEU A 158 -17.19 3.23 -1.23
CA LEU A 158 -17.10 4.49 -1.97
C LEU A 158 -16.86 4.24 -3.45
N VAL A 159 -15.91 3.36 -3.81
CA VAL A 159 -15.64 2.98 -5.20
C VAL A 159 -16.86 2.31 -5.82
N GLY A 160 -17.53 1.41 -5.09
CA GLY A 160 -18.78 0.78 -5.55
C GLY A 160 -19.89 1.80 -5.82
N LEU A 161 -20.03 2.82 -4.98
CA LEU A 161 -20.99 3.92 -5.20
C LEU A 161 -20.62 4.75 -6.44
N PHE A 162 -19.34 5.05 -6.65
CA PHE A 162 -18.90 5.74 -7.87
C PHE A 162 -19.20 4.94 -9.14
N VAL A 163 -19.01 3.63 -9.11
CA VAL A 163 -19.34 2.76 -10.25
C VAL A 163 -20.86 2.67 -10.45
N TRP A 164 -21.63 2.61 -9.37
CA TRP A 164 -23.09 2.46 -9.42
C TRP A 164 -23.80 3.73 -9.88
N PHE A 165 -23.38 4.90 -9.39
CA PHE A 165 -23.99 6.18 -9.69
C PHE A 165 -23.30 6.93 -10.82
N GLY A 166 -22.06 6.53 -11.18
CA GLY A 166 -21.35 7.09 -12.32
C GLY A 166 -21.87 6.50 -13.62
N ASP A 167 -22.18 7.36 -14.57
CA ASP A 167 -22.54 6.94 -15.93
C ASP A 167 -21.25 6.52 -16.69
N ILE A 168 -20.65 5.40 -16.22
CA ILE A 168 -19.40 4.89 -16.76
C ILE A 168 -19.74 3.99 -17.95
N SER A 169 -19.62 4.51 -19.14
CA SER A 169 -19.68 3.72 -20.37
C SER A 169 -18.34 2.94 -20.52
N VAL A 170 -18.35 1.67 -20.18
CA VAL A 170 -17.19 0.79 -20.27
C VAL A 170 -16.80 0.51 -21.73
N SER A 171 -17.73 0.70 -22.67
CA SER A 171 -17.56 0.33 -24.08
C SER A 171 -16.48 1.13 -24.83
N ASP A 172 -16.29 2.41 -24.44
CA ASP A 172 -15.37 3.30 -25.15
C ASP A 172 -13.96 3.34 -24.52
N SER A 173 -13.76 2.61 -23.43
CA SER A 173 -12.58 2.74 -22.57
C SER A 173 -11.51 1.67 -22.80
N ILE A 174 -11.80 0.61 -23.54
CA ILE A 174 -10.83 -0.48 -23.75
C ILE A 174 -10.29 -0.38 -25.19
N PRO A 175 -9.04 0.11 -25.39
CA PRO A 175 -8.40 0.05 -26.68
C PRO A 175 -8.26 -1.40 -27.12
N ALA A 176 -8.76 -1.75 -28.30
CA ALA A 176 -8.76 -3.12 -28.80
C ALA A 176 -7.36 -3.67 -29.10
N THR A 177 -6.36 -2.81 -29.26
CA THR A 177 -4.97 -3.19 -29.60
C THR A 177 -3.97 -2.38 -28.79
N LEU A 178 -2.86 -3.02 -28.45
CA LEU A 178 -1.75 -2.36 -27.76
C LEU A 178 -1.13 -1.30 -28.68
N PRO A 179 -1.15 0.00 -28.32
CA PRO A 179 -0.68 1.06 -29.20
C PRO A 179 0.85 1.11 -29.20
N ALA A 180 1.47 0.55 -30.24
CA ALA A 180 2.93 0.51 -30.36
C ALA A 180 3.57 1.92 -30.28
N ASN A 181 2.85 2.94 -30.74
CA ASN A 181 3.35 4.33 -30.76
C ASN A 181 3.36 4.98 -29.36
N ASN A 182 2.64 4.43 -28.38
CA ASN A 182 2.51 5.01 -27.03
C ASN A 182 3.19 4.16 -25.93
N LEU A 183 3.96 3.15 -26.30
CA LEU A 183 4.67 2.28 -25.34
C LEU A 183 5.54 3.04 -24.33
N PRO A 184 6.27 4.11 -24.68
CA PRO A 184 7.03 4.88 -23.71
C PRO A 184 6.14 5.54 -22.64
N ALA A 185 4.98 6.08 -23.02
CA ALA A 185 4.02 6.69 -22.09
C ALA A 185 3.38 5.63 -21.19
N ILE A 186 3.00 4.47 -21.76
CA ILE A 186 2.49 3.32 -20.99
C ILE A 186 3.55 2.87 -19.97
N GLY A 187 4.82 2.71 -20.38
CA GLY A 187 5.91 2.33 -19.50
C GLY A 187 6.14 3.34 -18.38
N SER A 188 6.07 4.64 -18.68
CA SER A 188 6.16 5.72 -17.70
C SER A 188 4.98 5.69 -16.71
N ALA A 189 3.77 5.44 -17.21
CA ALA A 189 2.59 5.26 -16.36
C ALA A 189 2.75 4.04 -15.43
N VAL A 190 3.20 2.88 -15.94
CA VAL A 190 3.50 1.69 -15.13
C VAL A 190 4.49 2.01 -14.02
N ALA A 191 5.57 2.73 -14.32
CA ALA A 191 6.58 3.10 -13.33
C ALA A 191 6.00 3.95 -12.18
N VAL A 192 5.13 4.92 -12.50
CA VAL A 192 4.42 5.72 -11.48
C VAL A 192 3.41 4.87 -10.74
N MET A 193 2.64 4.04 -11.44
CA MET A 193 1.60 3.19 -10.86
C MET A 193 2.18 2.08 -9.98
N PHE A 194 3.44 1.70 -10.17
CA PHE A 194 4.13 0.75 -9.30
C PHE A 194 4.17 1.22 -7.84
N TRP A 195 4.11 2.53 -7.62
CA TRP A 195 3.98 3.13 -6.28
C TRP A 195 2.76 2.63 -5.50
N CYS A 196 1.67 2.24 -6.18
CA CYS A 196 0.48 1.68 -5.52
C CYS A 196 0.76 0.39 -4.76
N PHE A 197 1.83 -0.31 -5.11
CA PHE A 197 2.20 -1.62 -4.55
C PHE A 197 3.40 -1.54 -3.59
N VAL A 198 3.95 -0.36 -3.37
CA VAL A 198 4.91 -0.10 -2.29
C VAL A 198 4.19 -0.31 -0.96
N GLY A 199 4.68 -1.24 -0.16
CA GLY A 199 4.08 -1.65 1.11
C GLY A 199 3.88 -3.16 1.22
N ILE A 200 3.90 -3.92 0.11
CA ILE A 200 3.90 -5.40 0.15
C ILE A 200 5.08 -5.89 0.99
N GLU A 201 6.24 -5.31 0.80
CA GLU A 201 7.46 -5.63 1.55
C GLU A 201 7.36 -5.23 3.03
N ALA A 202 6.69 -4.13 3.33
CA ALA A 202 6.48 -3.69 4.72
C ALA A 202 5.58 -4.68 5.47
N PHE A 203 4.59 -5.26 4.79
CA PHE A 203 3.70 -6.25 5.36
C PHE A 203 4.44 -7.54 5.79
N ALA A 204 5.58 -7.85 5.17
CA ALA A 204 6.41 -8.99 5.54
C ALA A 204 6.89 -8.94 7.00
N HIS A 205 7.04 -7.75 7.60
CA HIS A 205 7.43 -7.57 9.00
C HIS A 205 6.34 -8.01 10.00
N MET A 206 5.08 -8.11 9.56
CA MET A 206 3.94 -8.48 10.39
C MET A 206 3.71 -9.99 10.46
N GLY A 207 4.53 -10.79 9.78
CA GLY A 207 4.35 -12.24 9.68
C GLY A 207 4.24 -12.95 11.04
N GLU A 208 4.96 -12.49 12.07
CA GLU A 208 4.91 -13.06 13.42
C GLU A 208 3.64 -12.69 14.21
N GLU A 209 2.94 -11.64 13.83
CA GLU A 209 1.74 -11.15 14.54
C GLU A 209 0.46 -11.89 14.12
N PHE A 210 0.51 -12.69 13.06
CA PHE A 210 -0.62 -13.51 12.65
C PHE A 210 -0.88 -14.66 13.63
N LYS A 211 -2.15 -14.93 13.91
CA LYS A 211 -2.55 -16.05 14.78
C LYS A 211 -2.11 -17.40 14.22
N ARG A 212 -2.20 -17.55 12.91
CA ARG A 212 -1.81 -18.77 12.17
C ARG A 212 -1.04 -18.36 10.91
N PRO A 213 0.27 -18.00 11.05
CA PRO A 213 1.04 -17.45 9.94
C PRO A 213 1.06 -18.36 8.70
N GLU A 214 1.18 -19.66 8.90
CA GLU A 214 1.23 -20.65 7.81
C GLU A 214 -0.03 -20.69 6.94
N ARG A 215 -1.17 -20.29 7.50
CA ARG A 215 -2.47 -20.33 6.85
C ARG A 215 -2.99 -18.94 6.49
N ASP A 216 -2.81 -17.97 7.38
CA ASP A 216 -3.52 -16.70 7.33
C ASP A 216 -2.65 -15.60 6.68
N TYR A 217 -1.32 -15.82 6.52
CA TYR A 217 -0.41 -14.86 5.89
C TYR A 217 -0.40 -14.93 4.35
N PRO A 218 -0.42 -16.11 3.69
CA PRO A 218 -0.49 -16.16 2.21
C PRO A 218 -1.81 -15.59 1.69
#